data_da457b38810a0a2f2a4196263a70e35b
#
_entry.id   da457b38810a0a2f2a4196263a70e35b
#
_cell.length_a   1.000
_cell.length_b   1.000
_cell.length_c   1.000
_cell.angle_alpha   90.00
_cell.angle_beta   90.00
_cell.angle_gamma   90.00
#
_symmetry.space_group_name_H-M   'P 1'
#
loop_
_entity.id
_entity.type
_entity.pdbx_description
1 polymer ?
#
loop_
_entity_poly.entity_id
_entity_poly.type
_entity_poly.pdbx_seq_one_letter_code
_entity_poly.pdbx_strand_id
1 'polypeptide(L)'
;EHKMLAVTLFSKIKSVEKLYFELRDMLATLADNIKHKSLDFEPAKQMHSYEHPRNLNTVICDGNEIGTIGIVHPVVSKKIDKKASVVFAQIDVKSFAQIANASISYEEPSKYPAMEIDLSFITDKFAPIKNAIVNAKSQLVKKIEVVDTYNDGEEKSITTRITFSHPEKTLTREEVMDIVNTVIDKLEADGIKLKK
;
A
#
# COMPACT_ATOMS: atom_id res chain seq x y z
N GLU A 1 -31.12 -1.21 -6.38
CA GLU A 1 -30.81 -1.40 -4.96
C GLU A 1 -29.30 -1.53 -4.81
N HIS A 2 -28.67 -0.64 -4.03
CA HIS A 2 -27.23 -0.71 -3.76
C HIS A 2 -27.02 -1.38 -2.41
N LYS A 3 -26.23 -2.46 -2.40
CA LYS A 3 -25.79 -3.12 -1.16
C LYS A 3 -24.43 -2.57 -0.76
N MET A 4 -24.39 -1.95 0.41
CA MET A 4 -23.15 -1.39 0.98
C MET A 4 -22.73 -2.20 2.20
N LEU A 5 -21.44 -2.54 2.27
CA LEU A 5 -20.81 -3.00 3.49
C LEU A 5 -20.24 -1.76 4.21
N ALA A 6 -20.74 -1.47 5.40
CA ALA A 6 -20.19 -0.42 6.25
C ALA A 6 -19.48 -1.03 7.46
N VAL A 7 -18.24 -0.60 7.70
CA VAL A 7 -17.44 -1.01 8.85
C VAL A 7 -17.02 0.24 9.61
N THR A 8 -17.19 0.23 10.92
CA THR A 8 -16.79 1.35 11.78
C THR A 8 -15.98 0.81 12.96
N LEU A 9 -14.82 1.40 13.20
CA LEU A 9 -14.04 1.14 14.40
C LEU A 9 -14.11 2.36 15.33
N PHE A 10 -14.28 2.08 16.61
CA PHE A 10 -14.37 3.07 17.67
C PHE A 10 -13.43 2.72 18.80
N SER A 11 -12.73 3.72 19.35
CA SER A 11 -11.91 3.55 20.55
C SER A 11 -11.79 4.86 21.33
N LYS A 12 -11.69 4.75 22.65
CA LYS A 12 -11.32 5.85 23.55
C LYS A 12 -9.85 5.84 23.96
N ILE A 13 -9.12 4.77 23.59
CA ILE A 13 -7.75 4.50 24.04
C ILE A 13 -6.77 4.57 22.87
N LYS A 14 -7.14 3.99 21.72
CA LYS A 14 -6.29 3.97 20.51
C LYS A 14 -6.34 5.32 19.79
N SER A 15 -5.20 5.73 19.23
CA SER A 15 -5.16 6.89 18.34
C SER A 15 -5.98 6.63 17.06
N VAL A 16 -6.43 7.70 16.43
CA VAL A 16 -7.25 7.60 15.22
C VAL A 16 -6.44 7.00 14.06
N GLU A 17 -5.13 7.28 13.98
CA GLU A 17 -4.22 6.73 12.98
C GLU A 17 -4.11 5.20 13.14
N LYS A 18 -3.95 4.72 14.38
CA LYS A 18 -3.88 3.29 14.66
C LYS A 18 -5.15 2.57 14.23
N LEU A 19 -6.33 3.15 14.53
CA LEU A 19 -7.61 2.59 14.08
C LEU A 19 -7.75 2.61 12.57
N TYR A 20 -7.27 3.67 11.91
CA TYR A 20 -7.31 3.77 10.45
C TYR A 20 -6.49 2.64 9.80
N PHE A 21 -5.27 2.40 10.27
CA PHE A 21 -4.45 1.31 9.75
C PHE A 21 -5.02 -0.08 10.06
N GLU A 22 -5.60 -0.28 11.25
CA GLU A 22 -6.30 -1.52 11.60
C GLU A 22 -7.47 -1.77 10.62
N LEU A 23 -8.29 -0.75 10.35
CA LEU A 23 -9.40 -0.87 9.42
C LEU A 23 -8.92 -1.15 7.99
N ARG A 24 -7.86 -0.46 7.56
CA ARG A 24 -7.24 -0.69 6.25
C ARG A 24 -6.76 -2.13 6.09
N ASP A 25 -6.09 -2.66 7.10
CA ASP A 25 -5.55 -4.02 7.08
C ASP A 25 -6.69 -5.07 7.11
N MET A 26 -7.80 -4.78 7.80
CA MET A 26 -9.01 -5.61 7.75
C MET A 26 -9.61 -5.65 6.33
N LEU A 27 -9.70 -4.51 5.64
CA LEU A 27 -10.18 -4.46 4.26
C LEU A 27 -9.23 -5.18 3.30
N ALA A 28 -7.91 -4.99 3.46
CA ALA A 28 -6.91 -5.67 2.65
C ALA A 28 -6.99 -7.20 2.82
N THR A 29 -7.13 -7.67 4.06
CA THR A 29 -7.34 -9.09 4.36
C THR A 29 -8.64 -9.61 3.75
N LEU A 30 -9.72 -8.83 3.78
CA LEU A 30 -10.99 -9.20 3.17
C LEU A 30 -10.84 -9.38 1.64
N ALA A 31 -10.18 -8.43 0.98
CA ALA A 31 -9.97 -8.48 -0.46
C ALA A 31 -9.05 -9.64 -0.87
N ASP A 32 -7.99 -9.87 -0.11
CA ASP A 32 -7.08 -11.00 -0.36
C ASP A 32 -7.79 -12.35 -0.17
N ASN A 33 -8.53 -12.53 0.91
CA ASN A 33 -9.25 -13.79 1.18
C ASN A 33 -10.37 -14.10 0.16
N ILE A 34 -11.02 -13.08 -0.40
CA ILE A 34 -12.17 -13.27 -1.30
C ILE A 34 -11.75 -13.25 -2.77
N LYS A 35 -10.83 -12.33 -3.12
CA LYS A 35 -10.47 -12.05 -4.51
C LYS A 35 -9.02 -12.41 -4.86
N HIS A 36 -8.17 -12.67 -3.85
CA HIS A 36 -6.71 -12.80 -3.98
C HIS A 36 -6.09 -11.59 -4.67
N LYS A 37 -6.58 -10.39 -4.29
CA LYS A 37 -6.14 -9.11 -4.84
C LYS A 37 -5.80 -8.13 -3.73
N SER A 38 -4.81 -7.28 -3.98
CA SER A 38 -4.47 -6.15 -3.12
C SER A 38 -5.43 -4.99 -3.33
N LEU A 39 -5.51 -4.13 -2.30
CA LEU A 39 -6.20 -2.85 -2.38
C LEU A 39 -5.19 -1.70 -2.50
N ASP A 40 -5.54 -0.72 -3.33
CA ASP A 40 -4.88 0.57 -3.37
C ASP A 40 -5.78 1.63 -2.72
N PHE A 41 -5.15 2.69 -2.19
CA PHE A 41 -5.84 3.76 -1.46
C PHE A 41 -5.38 5.11 -2.00
N GLU A 42 -6.29 5.86 -2.60
CA GLU A 42 -6.01 7.18 -3.18
C GLU A 42 -6.76 8.28 -2.43
N PRO A 43 -6.17 9.48 -2.30
CA PRO A 43 -6.87 10.60 -1.66
C PRO A 43 -8.21 10.88 -2.33
N ALA A 44 -9.27 10.98 -1.53
CA ALA A 44 -10.62 11.29 -1.98
C ALA A 44 -11.07 12.68 -1.52
N LYS A 45 -12.03 13.25 -2.23
CA LYS A 45 -12.70 14.49 -1.81
C LYS A 45 -13.85 14.18 -0.89
N GLN A 46 -14.01 14.99 0.17
CA GLN A 46 -15.16 14.91 1.07
C GLN A 46 -16.47 15.08 0.30
N MET A 47 -17.38 14.13 0.47
CA MET A 47 -18.75 14.18 -0.07
C MET A 47 -19.81 14.37 1.01
N HIS A 48 -19.54 13.89 2.22
CA HIS A 48 -20.50 13.94 3.33
C HIS A 48 -19.94 14.69 4.53
N SER A 49 -20.81 15.33 5.31
CA SER A 49 -20.42 16.14 6.47
C SER A 49 -19.77 15.35 7.62
N TYR A 50 -19.95 14.05 7.67
CA TYR A 50 -19.30 13.18 8.66
C TYR A 50 -17.88 12.75 8.27
N GLU A 51 -17.47 12.97 7.04
CA GLU A 51 -16.15 12.60 6.53
C GLU A 51 -15.11 13.65 6.88
N HIS A 52 -13.89 13.23 7.19
CA HIS A 52 -12.79 14.15 7.43
C HIS A 52 -12.27 14.72 6.10
N PRO A 53 -12.15 16.05 5.91
CA PRO A 53 -11.86 16.65 4.61
C PRO A 53 -10.46 16.33 4.04
N ARG A 54 -9.53 15.85 4.89
CA ARG A 54 -8.14 15.53 4.48
C ARG A 54 -7.77 14.06 4.66
N ASN A 55 -8.54 13.30 5.44
CA ASN A 55 -8.22 11.93 5.81
C ASN A 55 -9.34 11.01 5.32
N LEU A 56 -9.60 11.08 4.03
CA LEU A 56 -10.53 10.25 3.29
C LEU A 56 -9.80 9.70 2.07
N ASN A 57 -9.93 8.41 1.84
CA ASN A 57 -9.35 7.73 0.70
C ASN A 57 -10.42 6.93 -0.04
N THR A 58 -10.32 6.91 -1.37
CA THR A 58 -11.00 5.94 -2.22
C THR A 58 -10.32 4.58 -2.06
N VAL A 59 -11.09 3.53 -1.96
CA VAL A 59 -10.61 2.15 -1.95
C VAL A 59 -10.71 1.60 -3.36
N ILE A 60 -9.58 1.17 -3.91
CA ILE A 60 -9.46 0.68 -5.29
C ILE A 60 -9.03 -0.78 -5.25
N CYS A 61 -9.69 -1.61 -6.04
CA CYS A 61 -9.32 -2.99 -6.25
C CYS A 61 -9.26 -3.28 -7.76
N ASP A 62 -8.09 -3.74 -8.22
CA ASP A 62 -7.89 -4.04 -9.66
C ASP A 62 -8.23 -2.85 -10.59
N GLY A 63 -7.85 -1.63 -10.17
CA GLY A 63 -8.11 -0.40 -10.91
C GLY A 63 -9.55 0.11 -10.85
N ASN A 64 -10.46 -0.57 -10.13
CA ASN A 64 -11.85 -0.16 -9.97
C ASN A 64 -12.10 0.40 -8.57
N GLU A 65 -12.78 1.55 -8.52
CA GLU A 65 -13.24 2.10 -7.25
C GLU A 65 -14.34 1.20 -6.66
N ILE A 66 -14.15 0.77 -5.41
CA ILE A 66 -15.10 -0.11 -4.70
C ILE A 66 -15.69 0.54 -3.45
N GLY A 67 -15.19 1.71 -3.05
CA GLY A 67 -15.70 2.38 -1.86
C GLY A 67 -14.74 3.43 -1.30
N THR A 68 -14.95 3.76 -0.03
CA THR A 68 -14.17 4.76 0.69
C THR A 68 -13.77 4.27 2.08
N ILE A 69 -12.62 4.75 2.57
CA ILE A 69 -12.15 4.59 3.94
C ILE A 69 -11.72 5.95 4.48
N GLY A 70 -12.06 6.26 5.73
CA GLY A 70 -11.69 7.54 6.28
C GLY A 70 -11.85 7.67 7.78
N ILE A 71 -11.46 8.84 8.26
CA ILE A 71 -11.66 9.27 9.63
C ILE A 71 -13.00 10.03 9.71
N VAL A 72 -13.75 9.78 10.76
CA VAL A 72 -14.97 10.57 11.03
C VAL A 72 -14.57 11.98 11.43
N HIS A 73 -15.27 12.98 10.89
CA HIS A 73 -15.00 14.40 11.17
C HIS A 73 -15.00 14.66 12.68
N PRO A 74 -14.02 15.40 13.25
CA PRO A 74 -13.89 15.61 14.69
C PRO A 74 -15.12 16.24 15.36
N VAL A 75 -15.86 17.09 14.64
CA VAL A 75 -17.13 17.67 15.14
C VAL A 75 -18.18 16.58 15.34
N VAL A 76 -18.21 15.56 14.48
CA VAL A 76 -19.19 14.47 14.58
C VAL A 76 -18.76 13.47 15.66
N SER A 77 -17.48 13.04 15.66
CA SER A 77 -17.00 12.12 16.69
C SER A 77 -17.11 12.65 18.11
N LYS A 78 -16.89 13.97 18.34
CA LYS A 78 -17.05 14.61 19.63
C LYS A 78 -18.50 14.67 20.12
N LYS A 79 -19.51 14.60 19.23
CA LYS A 79 -20.92 14.48 19.61
C LYS A 79 -21.25 13.09 20.15
N ILE A 80 -20.48 12.06 19.74
CA ILE A 80 -20.62 10.70 20.25
C ILE A 80 -19.92 10.60 21.60
N ASP A 81 -18.63 10.98 21.64
CA ASP A 81 -17.83 11.04 22.87
C ASP A 81 -16.64 11.97 22.66
N LYS A 82 -16.29 12.78 23.68
CA LYS A 82 -15.20 13.76 23.60
C LYS A 82 -13.82 13.13 23.38
N LYS A 83 -13.65 11.86 23.77
CA LYS A 83 -12.39 11.09 23.62
C LYS A 83 -12.45 10.06 22.49
N ALA A 84 -13.53 10.06 21.71
CA ALA A 84 -13.71 9.07 20.67
C ALA A 84 -12.77 9.28 19.47
N SER A 85 -11.99 8.27 19.16
CA SER A 85 -11.40 8.05 17.84
C SER A 85 -12.35 7.17 17.04
N VAL A 86 -12.79 7.62 15.87
CA VAL A 86 -13.75 6.89 15.03
C VAL A 86 -13.26 6.91 13.59
N VAL A 87 -13.20 5.73 13.00
CA VAL A 87 -12.87 5.54 11.58
C VAL A 87 -13.96 4.69 10.92
N PHE A 88 -14.14 4.85 9.64
CA PHE A 88 -15.15 4.12 8.89
C PHE A 88 -14.64 3.68 7.53
N ALA A 89 -15.27 2.65 6.98
CA ALA A 89 -15.17 2.27 5.58
C ALA A 89 -16.55 1.92 5.04
N GLN A 90 -16.76 2.20 3.76
CA GLN A 90 -17.97 1.86 3.02
C GLN A 90 -17.54 1.23 1.70
N ILE A 91 -17.99 0.00 1.46
CA ILE A 91 -17.66 -0.76 0.25
C ILE A 91 -18.94 -1.08 -0.51
N ASP A 92 -19.00 -0.74 -1.77
CA ASP A 92 -20.05 -1.19 -2.68
C ASP A 92 -19.87 -2.68 -2.97
N VAL A 93 -20.75 -3.49 -2.41
CA VAL A 93 -20.68 -4.96 -2.52
C VAL A 93 -20.82 -5.40 -3.97
N LYS A 94 -21.62 -4.68 -4.78
CA LYS A 94 -21.82 -5.02 -6.20
C LYS A 94 -20.55 -4.77 -7.00
N SER A 95 -19.95 -3.59 -6.85
CA SER A 95 -18.68 -3.24 -7.51
C SER A 95 -17.58 -4.22 -7.13
N PHE A 96 -17.43 -4.54 -5.84
CA PHE A 96 -16.47 -5.51 -5.37
C PHE A 96 -16.74 -6.93 -5.90
N ALA A 97 -18.02 -7.36 -5.95
CA ALA A 97 -18.39 -8.68 -6.47
C ALA A 97 -18.10 -8.86 -7.97
N GLN A 98 -18.19 -7.78 -8.76
CA GLN A 98 -17.91 -7.78 -10.19
C GLN A 98 -16.43 -7.95 -10.55
N ILE A 99 -15.53 -7.67 -9.61
CA ILE A 99 -14.09 -7.87 -9.81
C ILE A 99 -13.82 -9.38 -9.92
N ALA A 100 -13.12 -9.77 -10.98
CA ALA A 100 -12.71 -11.15 -11.17
C ALA A 100 -11.73 -11.58 -10.07
N ASN A 101 -11.87 -12.82 -9.60
CA ASN A 101 -10.88 -13.39 -8.69
C ASN A 101 -9.54 -13.53 -9.43
N ALA A 102 -8.43 -13.27 -8.75
CA ALA A 102 -7.13 -13.63 -9.29
C ALA A 102 -7.03 -15.16 -9.36
N SER A 103 -6.43 -15.66 -10.42
CA SER A 103 -6.10 -17.08 -10.51
C SER A 103 -4.96 -17.37 -9.52
N ILE A 104 -5.19 -18.27 -8.58
CA ILE A 104 -4.12 -18.81 -7.75
C ILE A 104 -3.39 -19.83 -8.62
N SER A 105 -2.22 -19.45 -9.15
CA SER A 105 -1.29 -20.44 -9.68
C SER A 105 -0.28 -20.78 -8.58
N TYR A 106 -0.16 -22.05 -8.26
CA TYR A 106 0.93 -22.50 -7.41
C TYR A 106 2.23 -22.36 -8.19
N GLU A 107 3.10 -21.45 -7.75
CA GLU A 107 4.49 -21.42 -8.21
C GLU A 107 5.35 -22.16 -7.18
N GLU A 108 6.03 -23.22 -7.60
CA GLU A 108 6.95 -23.93 -6.73
C GLU A 108 8.04 -22.94 -6.25
N PRO A 109 8.29 -22.87 -4.93
CA PRO A 109 9.36 -22.02 -4.43
C PRO A 109 10.67 -22.36 -5.10
N SER A 110 11.42 -21.35 -5.53
CA SER A 110 12.72 -21.56 -6.14
C SER A 110 13.64 -22.36 -5.20
N LYS A 111 14.28 -23.38 -5.73
CA LYS A 111 15.33 -24.15 -5.04
C LYS A 111 16.66 -23.38 -4.93
N TYR A 112 16.77 -22.28 -5.64
CA TYR A 112 17.96 -21.44 -5.68
C TYR A 112 17.83 -20.28 -4.71
N PRO A 113 18.93 -19.86 -4.06
CA PRO A 113 18.88 -18.76 -3.09
C PRO A 113 18.43 -17.44 -3.75
N ALA A 114 17.56 -16.72 -3.06
CA ALA A 114 17.19 -15.37 -3.45
C ALA A 114 18.35 -14.40 -3.15
N MET A 115 18.43 -13.32 -3.92
CA MET A 115 19.32 -12.19 -3.67
C MET A 115 18.53 -11.01 -3.16
N GLU A 116 18.96 -10.40 -2.06
CA GLU A 116 18.33 -9.21 -1.48
C GLU A 116 19.24 -8.00 -1.66
N ILE A 117 18.69 -6.90 -2.12
CA ILE A 117 19.37 -5.61 -2.27
C ILE A 117 18.58 -4.55 -1.51
N ASP A 118 19.25 -3.85 -0.61
CA ASP A 118 18.71 -2.71 0.12
C ASP A 118 19.14 -1.41 -0.56
N LEU A 119 18.17 -0.55 -0.87
CA LEU A 119 18.39 0.76 -1.48
C LEU A 119 17.73 1.82 -0.61
N SER A 120 18.49 2.82 -0.21
CA SER A 120 17.97 3.97 0.55
C SER A 120 17.81 5.18 -0.36
N PHE A 121 16.61 5.73 -0.43
CA PHE A 121 16.30 6.90 -1.26
C PHE A 121 15.91 8.09 -0.39
N ILE A 122 16.37 9.28 -0.75
CA ILE A 122 16.05 10.54 -0.06
C ILE A 122 14.65 10.98 -0.53
N THR A 123 13.63 10.53 0.20
CA THR A 123 12.22 10.84 -0.05
C THR A 123 11.38 10.44 1.16
N ASP A 124 10.18 11.03 1.30
CA ASP A 124 9.16 10.62 2.26
C ASP A 124 8.00 9.85 1.60
N LYS A 125 8.12 9.54 0.29
CA LYS A 125 7.08 8.87 -0.49
C LYS A 125 7.56 7.53 -1.00
N PHE A 126 6.92 6.45 -0.57
CA PHE A 126 7.24 5.10 -1.03
C PHE A 126 6.67 4.79 -2.43
N ALA A 127 5.52 5.39 -2.79
CA ALA A 127 4.83 5.08 -4.04
C ALA A 127 5.71 5.27 -5.32
N PRO A 128 6.49 6.36 -5.48
CA PRO A 128 7.40 6.49 -6.62
C PRO A 128 8.43 5.36 -6.70
N ILE A 129 9.01 4.94 -5.55
CA ILE A 129 9.99 3.85 -5.48
C ILE A 129 9.34 2.54 -5.95
N LYS A 130 8.19 2.18 -5.35
CA LYS A 130 7.43 0.98 -5.74
C LYS A 130 7.11 0.98 -7.24
N ASN A 131 6.61 2.11 -7.76
CA ASN A 131 6.25 2.25 -9.17
C ASN A 131 7.47 2.11 -10.09
N ALA A 132 8.62 2.67 -9.73
CA ALA A 132 9.84 2.52 -10.52
C ALA A 132 10.29 1.06 -10.61
N ILE A 133 10.25 0.32 -9.48
CA ILE A 133 10.60 -1.10 -9.42
C ILE A 133 9.62 -1.96 -10.24
N VAL A 134 8.32 -1.74 -10.05
CA VAL A 134 7.27 -2.48 -10.79
C VAL A 134 7.36 -2.21 -12.30
N ASN A 135 7.62 -0.96 -12.68
CA ASN A 135 7.74 -0.57 -14.09
C ASN A 135 9.03 -1.07 -14.76
N ALA A 136 10.04 -1.48 -14.01
CA ALA A 136 11.18 -2.19 -14.55
C ALA A 136 10.80 -3.57 -15.16
N LYS A 137 9.53 -4.02 -14.89
CA LYS A 137 8.90 -5.24 -15.44
C LYS A 137 9.79 -6.49 -15.38
N SER A 138 10.66 -6.57 -14.40
CA SER A 138 11.50 -7.74 -14.22
C SER A 138 10.75 -8.86 -13.52
N GLN A 139 10.65 -10.01 -14.16
CA GLN A 139 10.10 -11.23 -13.54
C GLN A 139 10.97 -11.75 -12.38
N LEU A 140 12.19 -11.25 -12.27
CA LEU A 140 13.13 -11.61 -11.20
C LEU A 140 12.77 -10.94 -9.86
N VAL A 141 12.06 -9.81 -9.86
CA VAL A 141 11.60 -9.15 -8.64
C VAL A 141 10.44 -9.94 -8.05
N LYS A 142 10.63 -10.50 -6.87
CA LYS A 142 9.62 -11.31 -6.17
C LYS A 142 8.98 -10.56 -5.01
N LYS A 143 9.72 -9.66 -4.33
CA LYS A 143 9.23 -8.93 -3.17
C LYS A 143 9.84 -7.54 -3.08
N ILE A 144 9.05 -6.59 -2.58
CA ILE A 144 9.47 -5.22 -2.32
C ILE A 144 8.97 -4.87 -0.91
N GLU A 145 9.87 -4.50 -0.02
CA GLU A 145 9.54 -4.16 1.38
C GLU A 145 10.22 -2.86 1.79
N VAL A 146 9.54 -2.06 2.61
CA VAL A 146 10.18 -0.98 3.33
C VAL A 146 10.83 -1.57 4.58
N VAL A 147 12.15 -1.46 4.69
CA VAL A 147 12.93 -2.00 5.80
C VAL A 147 13.12 -0.96 6.88
N ASP A 148 13.33 0.30 6.47
CA ASP A 148 13.57 1.40 7.40
C ASP A 148 13.09 2.73 6.82
N THR A 149 12.73 3.64 7.73
CA THR A 149 12.38 5.02 7.40
C THR A 149 13.10 5.96 8.37
N TYR A 150 13.88 6.87 7.83
CA TYR A 150 14.61 7.86 8.62
C TYR A 150 14.03 9.26 8.41
N ASN A 151 13.89 10.01 9.49
CA ASN A 151 13.44 11.40 9.48
C ASN A 151 14.05 12.15 10.67
N ASP A 152 14.95 13.09 10.41
CA ASP A 152 15.55 13.96 11.42
C ASP A 152 15.01 15.39 11.40
N GLY A 153 14.00 15.65 10.57
CA GLY A 153 13.41 16.97 10.35
C GLY A 153 14.01 17.74 9.17
N GLU A 154 15.24 17.46 8.77
CA GLU A 154 15.90 18.05 7.61
C GLU A 154 15.93 17.09 6.42
N GLU A 155 16.28 15.84 6.66
CA GLU A 155 16.33 14.80 5.64
C GLU A 155 15.35 13.66 5.97
N LYS A 156 14.64 13.20 4.96
CA LYS A 156 13.78 12.02 5.04
C LYS A 156 14.28 10.99 4.05
N SER A 157 14.45 9.74 4.50
CA SER A 157 14.83 8.66 3.60
C SER A 157 14.04 7.38 3.89
N ILE A 158 13.81 6.61 2.84
CA ILE A 158 13.16 5.30 2.88
C ILE A 158 14.14 4.27 2.36
N THR A 159 14.41 3.25 3.17
CA THR A 159 15.20 2.07 2.77
C THR A 159 14.26 0.98 2.30
N THR A 160 14.42 0.57 1.07
CA THR A 160 13.59 -0.45 0.42
C THR A 160 14.44 -1.67 0.12
N ARG A 161 13.98 -2.85 0.56
CA ARG A 161 14.54 -4.16 0.22
C ARG A 161 13.83 -4.71 -1.00
N ILE A 162 14.61 -5.12 -1.99
CA ILE A 162 14.12 -5.78 -3.19
C ILE A 162 14.68 -7.21 -3.16
N THR A 163 13.78 -8.20 -3.18
CA THR A 163 14.15 -9.61 -3.24
C THR A 163 14.05 -10.10 -4.68
N PHE A 164 15.15 -10.62 -5.20
CA PHE A 164 15.27 -11.19 -6.54
C PHE A 164 15.40 -12.71 -6.47
N SER A 165 14.70 -13.44 -7.33
CA SER A 165 14.81 -14.89 -7.44
C SER A 165 14.48 -15.36 -8.85
N HIS A 166 15.14 -16.44 -9.27
CA HIS A 166 14.86 -17.13 -10.54
C HIS A 166 14.49 -18.60 -10.25
N PRO A 167 13.49 -19.18 -10.94
CA PRO A 167 13.04 -20.55 -10.64
C PRO A 167 14.06 -21.64 -10.98
N GLU A 168 14.95 -21.39 -11.93
CA GLU A 168 15.81 -22.43 -12.52
C GLU A 168 17.32 -22.22 -12.29
N LYS A 169 17.75 -21.06 -11.74
CA LYS A 169 19.18 -20.77 -11.53
C LYS A 169 19.43 -19.81 -10.37
N THR A 170 20.63 -19.83 -9.85
CA THR A 170 21.16 -18.79 -8.98
C THR A 170 21.44 -17.53 -9.81
N LEU A 171 20.94 -16.38 -9.35
CA LEU A 171 21.20 -15.09 -9.99
C LEU A 171 22.63 -14.63 -9.75
N THR A 172 23.24 -14.02 -10.76
CA THR A 172 24.51 -13.32 -10.60
C THR A 172 24.28 -11.90 -10.12
N ARG A 173 25.30 -11.31 -9.49
CA ARG A 173 25.20 -9.91 -9.05
C ARG A 173 25.02 -8.96 -10.23
N GLU A 174 25.63 -9.26 -11.37
CA GLU A 174 25.53 -8.44 -12.58
C GLU A 174 24.09 -8.37 -13.10
N GLU A 175 23.40 -9.54 -13.22
CA GLU A 175 22.00 -9.60 -13.67
C GLU A 175 21.07 -8.77 -12.79
N VAL A 176 21.31 -8.75 -11.48
CA VAL A 176 20.50 -7.98 -10.54
C VAL A 176 20.85 -6.49 -10.59
N MET A 177 22.14 -6.14 -10.71
CA MET A 177 22.59 -4.75 -10.75
C MET A 177 22.09 -3.99 -11.98
N ASP A 178 21.91 -4.65 -13.12
CA ASP A 178 21.33 -4.03 -14.32
C ASP A 178 19.90 -3.53 -14.05
N ILE A 179 19.10 -4.33 -13.35
CA ILE A 179 17.73 -3.94 -12.96
C ILE A 179 17.78 -2.81 -11.93
N VAL A 180 18.64 -2.93 -10.92
CA VAL A 180 18.82 -1.93 -9.87
C VAL A 180 19.23 -0.58 -10.45
N ASN A 181 20.20 -0.57 -11.38
CA ASN A 181 20.66 0.66 -12.03
C ASN A 181 19.50 1.31 -12.83
N THR A 182 18.72 0.52 -13.57
CA THR A 182 17.54 1.04 -14.28
C THR A 182 16.53 1.71 -13.34
N VAL A 183 16.32 1.14 -12.14
CA VAL A 183 15.43 1.73 -11.12
C VAL A 183 16.03 3.02 -10.56
N ILE A 184 17.33 3.03 -10.26
CA ILE A 184 18.05 4.21 -9.75
C ILE A 184 17.98 5.34 -10.77
N ASP A 185 18.36 5.10 -12.01
CA ASP A 185 18.37 6.11 -13.09
C ASP A 185 16.99 6.74 -13.27
N LYS A 186 15.93 5.92 -13.20
CA LYS A 186 14.57 6.41 -13.30
C LYS A 186 14.18 7.31 -12.12
N LEU A 187 14.50 6.90 -10.89
CA LEU A 187 14.20 7.68 -9.70
C LEU A 187 15.01 8.98 -9.64
N GLU A 188 16.27 8.96 -10.09
CA GLU A 188 17.10 10.17 -10.19
C GLU A 188 16.55 11.14 -11.24
N ALA A 189 16.02 10.65 -12.37
CA ALA A 189 15.33 11.47 -13.35
C ALA A 189 14.04 12.13 -12.78
N ASP A 190 13.37 11.44 -11.86
CA ASP A 190 12.20 11.95 -11.12
C ASP A 190 12.61 12.83 -9.91
N GLY A 191 13.89 13.11 -9.72
CA GLY A 191 14.44 13.97 -8.67
C GLY A 191 14.63 13.27 -7.30
N ILE A 192 14.49 11.96 -7.23
CA ILE A 192 14.68 11.16 -6.01
C ILE A 192 16.09 10.56 -6.03
N LYS A 193 16.95 11.00 -5.11
CA LYS A 193 18.36 10.62 -5.06
C LYS A 193 18.58 9.37 -4.19
N LEU A 194 19.52 8.54 -4.63
CA LEU A 194 20.04 7.45 -3.80
C LEU A 194 20.87 8.04 -2.65
N LYS A 195 20.62 7.61 -1.43
CA LYS A 195 21.42 7.93 -0.25
C LYS A 195 22.71 7.12 -0.30
N LYS A 196 23.84 7.78 -0.25
CA LYS A 196 25.19 7.16 -0.25
C LYS A 196 25.60 6.74 1.16
#